data_f954829dbd4412d8ffe6e52cf7753c19
#
_entry.id   f954829dbd4412d8ffe6e52cf7753c19
#
_cell.length_a   1.000
_cell.length_b   1.000
_cell.length_c   1.000
_cell.angle_alpha   90.00
_cell.angle_beta   90.00
_cell.angle_gamma   90.00
#
_symmetry.space_group_name_H-M   'P 1'
#
loop_
_entity.id
_entity.type
_entity.pdbx_description
1 polymer ?
#
loop_
_entity_poly.entity_id
_entity_poly.type
_entity_poly.pdbx_seq_one_letter_code
_entity_poly.pdbx_strand_id
1 'polypeptide(L)'
;MHDSTPTRSGGPSVSPPESSGRPAPASGRARVVDVVMSYIALTKPRVIELLLVAAIPAMLQADRGQVHLGLVLLTLVGGWLGAASANTLNMVVDADIDKVMKRTERRPLARHAVTPRAALVFGLVLGAASMLWLGLLAQSWLAALFILLTICFYVFVYTMILKRRTAQNVVWGGAAGCMPVLVSWAVITDHLPEGQPSNWWQAIVLFLIIFFWTPPHTWALAMRYKEDYKAAGVPMLPVVMSAEGVTRRITLYTWATVLCTFVLIPAAGWIYAAGAIGFGVWFIVMAHRLEAGVRRGVEVKPLKLFILSNNYLAAVFVALSIDAVLGLETLSAAFSLF
;
A
#
# COMPACT_ATOMS: atom_id res chain seq x y z
N MET A 1 72.74 54.17 33.91
CA MET A 1 73.48 53.34 32.96
C MET A 1 72.95 51.93 33.09
N HIS A 2 72.09 51.47 32.28
CA HIS A 2 72.06 50.20 31.56
C HIS A 2 70.75 50.16 30.70
N ASP A 3 71.03 50.24 29.49
CA ASP A 3 70.08 50.14 28.40
C ASP A 3 69.71 48.64 28.25
N SER A 4 68.40 48.34 28.12
CA SER A 4 67.98 47.01 27.74
C SER A 4 66.66 47.11 26.98
N THR A 5 66.76 47.14 25.68
CA THR A 5 65.71 46.99 24.68
C THR A 5 64.97 45.64 24.81
N PRO A 6 63.64 45.59 24.76
CA PRO A 6 62.95 44.33 24.69
C PRO A 6 62.80 43.85 23.23
N THR A 7 63.23 42.65 22.95
CA THR A 7 63.07 41.88 21.74
C THR A 7 61.61 41.63 21.42
N ARG A 8 61.17 41.97 20.19
CA ARG A 8 59.88 41.65 19.61
C ARG A 8 59.82 40.13 19.26
N SER A 9 59.04 39.37 20.00
CA SER A 9 58.68 38.02 19.66
C SER A 9 57.63 38.03 18.54
N GLY A 10 57.95 37.38 17.41
CA GLY A 10 57.01 37.18 16.29
C GLY A 10 55.90 36.24 16.70
N GLY A 11 54.66 36.68 16.63
CA GLY A 11 53.51 35.84 16.79
C GLY A 11 53.32 34.98 15.54
N PRO A 12 52.71 33.79 15.63
CA PRO A 12 52.45 32.95 14.47
C PRO A 12 51.42 33.61 13.59
N SER A 13 51.70 33.64 12.29
CA SER A 13 50.77 34.08 11.23
C SER A 13 49.59 33.13 11.16
N VAL A 14 48.43 33.58 11.56
CA VAL A 14 47.16 32.85 11.37
C VAL A 14 46.78 33.00 9.90
N SER A 15 46.90 31.90 9.15
CA SER A 15 46.37 31.83 7.79
C SER A 15 44.82 31.96 7.83
N PRO A 16 44.19 32.71 6.93
CA PRO A 16 42.74 32.79 6.85
C PRO A 16 42.15 31.38 6.62
N PRO A 17 40.96 31.06 7.20
CA PRO A 17 40.31 29.78 6.95
C PRO A 17 40.02 29.63 5.46
N GLU A 18 40.45 28.49 4.91
CA GLU A 18 40.11 28.08 3.54
C GLU A 18 38.59 28.16 3.35
N SER A 19 38.20 28.93 2.35
CA SER A 19 36.82 29.04 1.94
C SER A 19 36.26 27.65 1.68
N SER A 20 35.33 27.21 2.55
CA SER A 20 34.54 26.02 2.36
C SER A 20 33.97 26.01 0.94
N GLY A 21 34.52 25.16 0.08
CA GLY A 21 34.16 25.08 -1.32
C GLY A 21 32.66 24.85 -1.44
N ARG A 22 31.95 25.82 -2.03
CA ARG A 22 30.60 25.61 -2.50
C ARG A 22 30.65 24.40 -3.46
N PRO A 23 29.80 23.38 -3.25
CA PRO A 23 29.76 22.26 -4.19
C PRO A 23 29.50 22.82 -5.62
N ALA A 24 30.29 22.35 -6.58
CA ALA A 24 30.17 22.75 -7.97
C ALA A 24 28.71 22.57 -8.44
N PRO A 25 28.16 23.48 -9.25
CA PRO A 25 26.79 23.34 -9.74
C PRO A 25 26.67 22.04 -10.52
N ALA A 26 25.70 21.17 -10.11
CA ALA A 26 25.44 19.90 -10.75
C ALA A 26 25.27 20.10 -12.26
N SER A 27 25.86 19.23 -13.07
CA SER A 27 25.72 19.27 -14.54
C SER A 27 24.23 19.25 -14.93
N GLY A 28 23.87 19.85 -16.07
CA GLY A 28 22.48 19.88 -16.53
C GLY A 28 21.83 18.49 -16.57
N ARG A 29 22.59 17.46 -16.92
CA ARG A 29 22.17 16.06 -16.92
C ARG A 29 21.85 15.55 -15.51
N ALA A 30 22.63 15.89 -14.50
CA ALA A 30 22.37 15.50 -13.11
C ALA A 30 21.07 16.15 -12.60
N ARG A 31 20.80 17.41 -12.93
CA ARG A 31 19.54 18.11 -12.58
C ARG A 31 18.32 17.45 -13.20
N VAL A 32 18.39 17.04 -14.48
CA VAL A 32 17.26 16.34 -15.14
C VAL A 32 16.98 15.01 -14.47
N VAL A 33 18.01 14.22 -14.16
CA VAL A 33 17.86 12.93 -13.45
C VAL A 33 17.22 13.14 -12.07
N ASP A 34 17.67 14.14 -11.32
CA ASP A 34 17.10 14.44 -9.99
C ASP A 34 15.61 14.83 -10.06
N VAL A 35 15.23 15.59 -11.08
CA VAL A 35 13.82 15.94 -11.31
C VAL A 35 13.00 14.72 -11.64
N VAL A 36 13.41 13.89 -12.58
CA VAL A 36 12.73 12.66 -12.98
C VAL A 36 12.58 11.72 -11.78
N MET A 37 13.65 11.50 -11.02
CA MET A 37 13.62 10.66 -9.81
C MET A 37 12.67 11.21 -8.74
N SER A 38 12.54 12.55 -8.65
CA SER A 38 11.58 13.17 -7.73
C SER A 38 10.13 12.89 -8.16
N TYR A 39 9.82 12.94 -9.45
CA TYR A 39 8.48 12.58 -9.94
C TYR A 39 8.19 11.08 -9.77
N ILE A 40 9.16 10.20 -10.03
CA ILE A 40 9.03 8.77 -9.73
C ILE A 40 8.78 8.54 -8.24
N ALA A 41 9.49 9.25 -7.36
CA ALA A 41 9.30 9.13 -5.91
C ALA A 41 7.91 9.60 -5.44
N LEU A 42 7.24 10.54 -6.16
CA LEU A 42 5.85 10.93 -5.88
C LEU A 42 4.89 9.75 -6.05
N THR A 43 5.12 8.84 -7.00
CA THR A 43 4.23 7.72 -7.28
C THR A 43 4.30 6.60 -6.25
N LYS A 44 5.35 6.52 -5.40
CA LYS A 44 5.60 5.45 -4.42
C LYS A 44 5.61 4.04 -5.06
N PRO A 45 6.47 3.73 -6.02
CA PRO A 45 6.40 2.51 -6.84
C PRO A 45 6.32 1.22 -6.01
N ARG A 46 7.12 1.09 -4.94
CA ARG A 46 7.10 -0.11 -4.06
C ARG A 46 5.74 -0.41 -3.42
N VAL A 47 4.93 0.62 -3.16
CA VAL A 47 3.59 0.41 -2.61
C VAL A 47 2.64 -0.06 -3.71
N ILE A 48 2.79 0.49 -4.92
CA ILE A 48 1.95 0.13 -6.07
C ILE A 48 2.16 -1.33 -6.46
N GLU A 49 3.40 -1.81 -6.50
CA GLU A 49 3.71 -3.21 -6.83
C GLU A 49 2.93 -4.20 -5.96
N LEU A 50 2.90 -3.97 -4.64
CA LEU A 50 2.16 -4.82 -3.71
C LEU A 50 0.64 -4.79 -3.95
N LEU A 51 0.09 -3.64 -4.32
CA LEU A 51 -1.34 -3.50 -4.62
C LEU A 51 -1.71 -4.22 -5.94
N LEU A 52 -0.87 -4.11 -6.95
CA LEU A 52 -1.11 -4.71 -8.27
C LEU A 52 -0.98 -6.24 -8.25
N VAL A 53 -0.12 -6.79 -7.40
CA VAL A 53 -0.01 -8.26 -7.24
C VAL A 53 -1.36 -8.87 -6.85
N ALA A 54 -2.20 -8.16 -6.09
CA ALA A 54 -3.54 -8.64 -5.71
C ALA A 54 -4.55 -8.63 -6.87
N ALA A 55 -4.30 -7.87 -7.94
CA ALA A 55 -5.17 -7.80 -9.11
C ALA A 55 -5.10 -9.10 -9.94
N ILE A 56 -3.93 -9.71 -10.07
CA ILE A 56 -3.73 -10.91 -10.90
C ILE A 56 -4.58 -12.09 -10.43
N PRO A 57 -4.56 -12.51 -9.15
CA PRO A 57 -5.43 -13.57 -8.64
C PRO A 57 -6.92 -13.32 -8.89
N ALA A 58 -7.34 -12.07 -8.77
CA ALA A 58 -8.74 -11.71 -9.04
C ALA A 58 -9.10 -11.89 -10.52
N MET A 59 -8.21 -11.53 -11.44
CA MET A 59 -8.42 -11.74 -12.88
C MET A 59 -8.47 -13.24 -13.23
N LEU A 60 -7.57 -14.04 -12.67
CA LEU A 60 -7.53 -15.48 -12.89
C LEU A 60 -8.77 -16.18 -12.31
N GLN A 61 -9.27 -15.70 -11.18
CA GLN A 61 -10.49 -16.25 -10.55
C GLN A 61 -11.76 -15.83 -11.30
N ALA A 62 -11.76 -14.65 -11.94
CA ALA A 62 -12.91 -14.15 -12.70
C ALA A 62 -13.22 -15.00 -13.94
N ASP A 63 -12.21 -15.60 -14.57
CA ASP A 63 -12.33 -16.52 -15.70
C ASP A 63 -11.38 -17.71 -15.54
N ARG A 64 -11.78 -18.66 -14.71
CA ARG A 64 -10.96 -19.81 -14.31
C ARG A 64 -10.61 -20.69 -15.52
N GLY A 65 -9.36 -21.15 -15.55
CA GLY A 65 -8.81 -21.94 -16.67
C GLY A 65 -8.34 -21.12 -17.86
N GLN A 66 -8.58 -19.82 -17.86
CA GLN A 66 -8.15 -18.90 -18.92
C GLN A 66 -7.16 -17.85 -18.39
N VAL A 67 -6.12 -17.56 -19.16
CA VAL A 67 -5.13 -16.53 -18.84
C VAL A 67 -5.15 -15.46 -19.93
N HIS A 68 -5.82 -14.35 -19.69
CA HIS A 68 -5.91 -13.22 -20.60
C HIS A 68 -4.71 -12.27 -20.45
N LEU A 69 -3.51 -12.71 -20.85
CA LEU A 69 -2.24 -11.96 -20.62
C LEU A 69 -2.30 -10.50 -21.09
N GLY A 70 -2.94 -10.24 -22.25
CA GLY A 70 -3.11 -8.87 -22.77
C GLY A 70 -3.94 -7.99 -21.81
N LEU A 71 -5.07 -8.51 -21.30
CA LEU A 71 -5.91 -7.79 -20.34
C LEU A 71 -5.18 -7.60 -18.99
N VAL A 72 -4.41 -8.60 -18.55
CA VAL A 72 -3.59 -8.50 -17.34
C VAL A 72 -2.61 -7.33 -17.47
N LEU A 73 -1.85 -7.26 -18.56
CA LEU A 73 -0.87 -6.18 -18.80
C LEU A 73 -1.56 -4.81 -18.88
N LEU A 74 -2.67 -4.70 -19.61
CA LEU A 74 -3.45 -3.46 -19.71
C LEU A 74 -3.97 -3.02 -18.33
N THR A 75 -4.47 -3.95 -17.53
CA THR A 75 -4.98 -3.68 -16.17
C THR A 75 -3.86 -3.25 -15.23
N LEU A 76 -2.70 -3.91 -15.29
CA LEU A 76 -1.55 -3.55 -14.46
C LEU A 76 -1.03 -2.15 -14.78
N VAL A 77 -0.94 -1.77 -16.05
CA VAL A 77 -0.52 -0.40 -16.45
C VAL A 77 -1.56 0.63 -16.01
N GLY A 78 -2.84 0.42 -16.32
CA GLY A 78 -3.92 1.32 -15.90
C GLY A 78 -4.01 1.46 -14.37
N GLY A 79 -3.94 0.34 -13.66
CA GLY A 79 -3.92 0.32 -12.20
C GLY A 79 -2.69 1.03 -11.61
N TRP A 80 -1.52 0.86 -12.23
CA TRP A 80 -0.29 1.57 -11.84
C TRP A 80 -0.46 3.09 -11.98
N LEU A 81 -0.97 3.57 -13.10
CA LEU A 81 -1.23 4.99 -13.35
C LEU A 81 -2.22 5.56 -12.31
N GLY A 82 -3.32 4.84 -12.02
CA GLY A 82 -4.32 5.24 -11.04
C GLY A 82 -3.77 5.30 -9.61
N ALA A 83 -3.02 4.29 -9.19
CA ALA A 83 -2.38 4.27 -7.88
C ALA A 83 -1.28 5.34 -7.76
N ALA A 84 -0.52 5.60 -8.83
CA ALA A 84 0.47 6.68 -8.91
C ALA A 84 -0.19 8.06 -8.76
N SER A 85 -1.34 8.27 -9.41
CA SER A 85 -2.18 9.46 -9.25
C SER A 85 -2.59 9.65 -7.79
N ALA A 86 -3.26 8.63 -7.20
CA ALA A 86 -3.73 8.68 -5.82
C ALA A 86 -2.59 8.96 -4.82
N ASN A 87 -1.43 8.32 -4.98
CA ASN A 87 -0.26 8.54 -4.14
C ASN A 87 0.32 9.95 -4.27
N THR A 88 0.40 10.48 -5.50
CA THR A 88 0.89 11.84 -5.77
C THR A 88 -0.03 12.87 -5.14
N LEU A 89 -1.34 12.76 -5.37
CA LEU A 89 -2.35 13.66 -4.79
C LEU A 89 -2.37 13.58 -3.26
N ASN A 90 -2.23 12.38 -2.69
CA ASN A 90 -2.07 12.21 -1.24
C ASN A 90 -0.85 12.96 -0.69
N MET A 91 0.30 12.91 -1.38
CA MET A 91 1.49 13.68 -0.93
C MET A 91 1.27 15.19 -1.01
N VAL A 92 0.49 15.69 -1.98
CA VAL A 92 0.15 17.12 -2.05
C VAL A 92 -0.64 17.55 -0.83
N VAL A 93 -1.63 16.74 -0.41
CA VAL A 93 -2.46 17.03 0.77
C VAL A 93 -1.69 16.85 2.09
N ASP A 94 -0.80 15.87 2.17
CA ASP A 94 -0.04 15.53 3.38
C ASP A 94 1.29 16.28 3.52
N ALA A 95 1.60 17.24 2.65
CA ALA A 95 2.90 17.91 2.61
C ALA A 95 3.32 18.58 3.94
N ASP A 96 2.36 18.99 4.77
CA ASP A 96 2.57 19.53 6.12
C ASP A 96 2.96 18.43 7.11
N ILE A 97 2.23 17.34 7.16
CA ILE A 97 2.47 16.19 8.06
C ILE A 97 3.80 15.51 7.71
N ASP A 98 4.09 15.37 6.42
CA ASP A 98 5.27 14.67 5.91
C ASP A 98 6.60 15.32 6.36
N LYS A 99 6.62 16.62 6.63
CA LYS A 99 7.79 17.33 7.15
C LYS A 99 8.09 16.98 8.61
N VAL A 100 7.09 16.60 9.39
CA VAL A 100 7.20 16.33 10.83
C VAL A 100 7.60 14.89 11.10
N MET A 101 7.20 13.95 10.23
CA MET A 101 7.44 12.52 10.43
C MET A 101 8.79 12.11 9.88
N LYS A 102 9.67 11.50 10.71
CA LYS A 102 10.99 10.95 10.30
C LYS A 102 10.91 10.02 9.09
N ARG A 103 9.83 9.21 9.01
CA ARG A 103 9.61 8.27 7.91
C ARG A 103 9.35 8.96 6.56
N THR A 104 8.79 10.18 6.56
CA THR A 104 8.31 10.85 5.34
C THR A 104 9.00 12.19 5.05
N GLU A 105 9.88 12.69 5.93
CA GLU A 105 10.65 13.93 5.75
C GLU A 105 11.46 14.00 4.45
N ARG A 106 11.83 12.82 3.89
CA ARG A 106 12.59 12.69 2.64
C ARG A 106 11.74 12.68 1.39
N ARG A 107 10.42 12.82 1.50
CA ARG A 107 9.52 12.88 0.34
C ARG A 107 9.79 14.13 -0.51
N PRO A 108 9.58 14.07 -1.85
CA PRO A 108 9.92 15.17 -2.77
C PRO A 108 9.27 16.51 -2.38
N LEU A 109 8.01 16.52 -1.95
CA LEU A 109 7.32 17.73 -1.51
C LEU A 109 7.81 18.23 -0.15
N ALA A 110 8.13 17.36 0.78
CA ALA A 110 8.68 17.72 2.08
C ALA A 110 10.06 18.41 1.93
N ARG A 111 10.88 17.98 0.94
CA ARG A 111 12.19 18.54 0.62
C ARG A 111 12.15 19.70 -0.38
N HIS A 112 10.96 20.13 -0.83
CA HIS A 112 10.80 21.15 -1.86
C HIS A 112 11.46 20.82 -3.22
N ALA A 113 11.66 19.52 -3.54
CA ALA A 113 12.24 19.08 -4.82
C ALA A 113 11.24 19.23 -5.98
N VAL A 114 9.94 19.23 -5.69
CA VAL A 114 8.85 19.48 -6.65
C VAL A 114 7.89 20.47 -6.03
N THR A 115 7.35 21.39 -6.84
CA THR A 115 6.35 22.35 -6.34
C THR A 115 4.99 21.66 -6.15
N PRO A 116 4.19 22.05 -5.15
CA PRO A 116 2.86 21.46 -4.93
C PRO A 116 1.94 21.55 -6.15
N ARG A 117 2.02 22.65 -6.91
CA ARG A 117 1.23 22.84 -8.14
C ARG A 117 1.64 21.84 -9.22
N ALA A 118 2.94 21.66 -9.45
CA ALA A 118 3.42 20.69 -10.43
C ALA A 118 3.05 19.25 -10.04
N ALA A 119 3.16 18.89 -8.76
CA ALA A 119 2.74 17.58 -8.27
C ALA A 119 1.22 17.39 -8.40
N LEU A 120 0.40 18.41 -8.14
CA LEU A 120 -1.05 18.37 -8.34
C LEU A 120 -1.40 18.08 -9.80
N VAL A 121 -0.85 18.87 -10.73
CA VAL A 121 -1.09 18.69 -12.18
C VAL A 121 -0.63 17.29 -12.62
N PHE A 122 0.55 16.85 -12.20
CA PHE A 122 1.07 15.52 -12.51
C PHE A 122 0.13 14.41 -12.00
N GLY A 123 -0.35 14.50 -10.76
CA GLY A 123 -1.30 13.56 -10.20
C GLY A 123 -2.63 13.51 -10.98
N LEU A 124 -3.18 14.67 -11.36
CA LEU A 124 -4.41 14.72 -12.15
C LEU A 124 -4.23 14.14 -13.56
N VAL A 125 -3.10 14.43 -14.22
CA VAL A 125 -2.77 13.87 -15.55
C VAL A 125 -2.64 12.35 -15.48
N LEU A 126 -1.97 11.81 -14.45
CA LEU A 126 -1.89 10.35 -14.25
C LEU A 126 -3.28 9.72 -14.03
N GLY A 127 -4.17 10.36 -13.28
CA GLY A 127 -5.53 9.88 -13.05
C GLY A 127 -6.35 9.85 -14.35
N ALA A 128 -6.32 10.92 -15.12
CA ALA A 128 -6.98 10.99 -16.43
C ALA A 128 -6.40 9.95 -17.40
N ALA A 129 -5.09 9.82 -17.45
CA ALA A 129 -4.43 8.81 -18.28
C ALA A 129 -4.82 7.38 -17.89
N SER A 130 -4.94 7.07 -16.59
CA SER A 130 -5.40 5.78 -16.09
C SER A 130 -6.82 5.46 -16.55
N MET A 131 -7.73 6.42 -16.41
CA MET A 131 -9.14 6.27 -16.81
C MET A 131 -9.28 6.05 -18.32
N LEU A 132 -8.60 6.85 -19.12
CA LEU A 132 -8.59 6.71 -20.58
C LEU A 132 -7.93 5.40 -21.02
N TRP A 133 -6.87 4.99 -20.37
CA TRP A 133 -6.21 3.71 -20.63
C TRP A 133 -7.15 2.52 -20.40
N LEU A 134 -7.81 2.47 -19.25
CA LEU A 134 -8.74 1.38 -18.93
C LEU A 134 -10.01 1.45 -19.78
N GLY A 135 -10.55 2.64 -20.03
CA GLY A 135 -11.77 2.81 -20.82
C GLY A 135 -11.57 2.51 -22.31
N LEU A 136 -10.48 2.99 -22.91
CA LEU A 136 -10.26 2.91 -24.36
C LEU A 136 -9.43 1.67 -24.76
N LEU A 137 -8.34 1.36 -24.05
CA LEU A 137 -7.43 0.28 -24.42
C LEU A 137 -7.83 -1.05 -23.79
N ALA A 138 -8.18 -1.05 -22.49
CA ALA A 138 -8.73 -2.23 -21.84
C ALA A 138 -10.26 -2.36 -22.06
N GLN A 139 -10.88 -1.45 -22.79
CA GLN A 139 -12.31 -1.44 -23.13
C GLN A 139 -13.25 -1.70 -21.93
N SER A 140 -12.86 -1.21 -20.74
CA SER A 140 -13.61 -1.36 -19.49
C SER A 140 -13.86 -0.01 -18.82
N TRP A 141 -15.00 0.61 -19.13
CA TRP A 141 -15.42 1.86 -18.50
C TRP A 141 -15.82 1.67 -17.04
N LEU A 142 -16.26 0.47 -16.66
CA LEU A 142 -16.53 0.14 -15.27
C LEU A 142 -15.23 0.13 -14.44
N ALA A 143 -14.15 -0.43 -14.97
CA ALA A 143 -12.83 -0.36 -14.34
C ALA A 143 -12.32 1.09 -14.23
N ALA A 144 -12.52 1.91 -15.27
CA ALA A 144 -12.19 3.33 -15.23
C ALA A 144 -12.98 4.08 -14.14
N LEU A 145 -14.27 3.78 -13.99
CA LEU A 145 -15.10 4.33 -12.91
C LEU A 145 -14.57 3.90 -11.53
N PHE A 146 -14.21 2.64 -11.34
CA PHE A 146 -13.63 2.17 -10.07
C PHE A 146 -12.30 2.86 -9.74
N ILE A 147 -11.45 3.15 -10.74
CA ILE A 147 -10.24 3.94 -10.54
C ILE A 147 -10.57 5.37 -10.08
N LEU A 148 -11.53 6.03 -10.74
CA LEU A 148 -11.98 7.36 -10.34
C LEU A 148 -12.48 7.37 -8.89
N LEU A 149 -13.36 6.44 -8.55
CA LEU A 149 -13.88 6.29 -7.19
C LEU A 149 -12.76 6.02 -6.18
N THR A 150 -11.76 5.21 -6.56
CA THR A 150 -10.59 4.93 -5.71
C THR A 150 -9.78 6.21 -5.43
N ILE A 151 -9.45 6.97 -6.48
CA ILE A 151 -8.69 8.22 -6.35
C ILE A 151 -9.46 9.21 -5.48
N CYS A 152 -10.74 9.42 -5.78
CA CYS A 152 -11.61 10.33 -5.03
C CYS A 152 -11.73 9.90 -3.56
N PHE A 153 -12.00 8.63 -3.29
CA PHE A 153 -12.11 8.12 -1.93
C PHE A 153 -10.78 8.25 -1.16
N TYR A 154 -9.66 7.88 -1.80
CA TYR A 154 -8.35 7.94 -1.15
C TYR A 154 -7.92 9.37 -0.84
N VAL A 155 -8.17 10.32 -1.74
CA VAL A 155 -7.76 11.72 -1.54
C VAL A 155 -8.75 12.45 -0.62
N PHE A 156 -10.03 12.48 -0.96
CA PHE A 156 -11.01 13.30 -0.23
C PHE A 156 -11.45 12.64 1.07
N VAL A 157 -11.81 11.35 1.04
CA VAL A 157 -12.36 10.70 2.23
C VAL A 157 -11.23 10.27 3.17
N TYR A 158 -10.29 9.46 2.70
CA TYR A 158 -9.24 8.94 3.57
C TYR A 158 -8.25 10.05 3.97
N THR A 159 -7.60 10.73 3.02
CA THR A 159 -6.49 11.64 3.33
C THR A 159 -6.97 12.92 4.00
N MET A 160 -8.00 13.57 3.46
CA MET A 160 -8.46 14.87 3.97
C MET A 160 -9.34 14.74 5.21
N ILE A 161 -10.18 13.70 5.30
CA ILE A 161 -11.16 13.57 6.39
C ILE A 161 -10.70 12.57 7.44
N LEU A 162 -10.56 11.28 7.09
CA LEU A 162 -10.40 10.21 8.07
C LEU A 162 -9.03 10.22 8.74
N LYS A 163 -7.97 10.39 7.99
CA LYS A 163 -6.59 10.27 8.48
C LYS A 163 -6.28 11.20 9.66
N ARG A 164 -6.86 12.38 9.65
CA ARG A 164 -6.60 13.42 10.66
C ARG A 164 -7.62 13.46 11.80
N ARG A 165 -8.76 12.74 11.67
CA ARG A 165 -9.90 12.90 12.58
C ARG A 165 -10.27 11.66 13.36
N THR A 166 -9.92 10.46 12.89
CA THR A 166 -10.38 9.24 13.52
C THR A 166 -9.32 8.16 13.61
N ALA A 167 -9.35 7.38 14.70
CA ALA A 167 -8.54 6.19 14.87
C ALA A 167 -8.97 5.02 13.95
N GLN A 168 -10.17 5.12 13.36
CA GLN A 168 -10.69 4.17 12.38
C GLN A 168 -10.17 4.44 10.95
N ASN A 169 -9.26 5.41 10.78
CA ASN A 169 -8.74 5.83 9.48
C ASN A 169 -8.16 4.66 8.68
N VAL A 170 -7.51 3.69 9.33
CA VAL A 170 -6.93 2.49 8.71
C VAL A 170 -8.02 1.55 8.20
N VAL A 171 -9.10 1.36 8.97
CA VAL A 171 -10.20 0.46 8.58
C VAL A 171 -10.87 0.97 7.31
N TRP A 172 -11.40 2.17 7.36
CA TRP A 172 -12.13 2.75 6.22
C TRP A 172 -11.20 3.11 5.06
N GLY A 173 -10.01 3.65 5.36
CA GLY A 173 -9.00 3.97 4.35
C GLY A 173 -8.47 2.75 3.61
N GLY A 174 -8.51 1.58 4.24
CA GLY A 174 -8.15 0.29 3.65
C GLY A 174 -8.99 -0.05 2.42
N ALA A 175 -10.22 0.45 2.31
CA ALA A 175 -11.08 0.21 1.15
C ALA A 175 -10.43 0.62 -0.18
N ALA A 176 -9.68 1.73 -0.20
CA ALA A 176 -8.95 2.14 -1.40
C ALA A 176 -7.90 1.10 -1.85
N GLY A 177 -7.23 0.44 -0.89
CA GLY A 177 -6.26 -0.62 -1.17
C GLY A 177 -6.88 -1.93 -1.68
N CYS A 178 -8.19 -2.12 -1.51
CA CYS A 178 -8.92 -3.29 -1.99
C CYS A 178 -9.45 -3.12 -3.42
N MET A 179 -9.57 -1.89 -3.89
CA MET A 179 -10.16 -1.56 -5.20
C MET A 179 -9.47 -2.21 -6.40
N PRO A 180 -8.15 -2.47 -6.41
CA PRO A 180 -7.52 -3.19 -7.53
C PRO A 180 -8.22 -4.53 -7.86
N VAL A 181 -8.80 -5.22 -6.88
CA VAL A 181 -9.60 -6.43 -7.09
C VAL A 181 -10.83 -6.14 -7.95
N LEU A 182 -11.59 -5.10 -7.62
CA LEU A 182 -12.81 -4.74 -8.36
C LEU A 182 -12.49 -4.20 -9.76
N VAL A 183 -11.41 -3.41 -9.89
CA VAL A 183 -10.92 -2.91 -11.18
C VAL A 183 -10.55 -4.06 -12.10
N SER A 184 -9.77 -5.01 -11.61
CA SER A 184 -9.32 -6.16 -12.39
C SER A 184 -10.45 -7.13 -12.72
N TRP A 185 -11.39 -7.32 -11.79
CA TRP A 185 -12.59 -8.11 -12.03
C TRP A 185 -13.45 -7.51 -13.12
N ALA A 186 -13.67 -6.18 -13.10
CA ALA A 186 -14.43 -5.47 -14.13
C ALA A 186 -13.81 -5.66 -15.52
N VAL A 187 -12.47 -5.53 -15.64
CA VAL A 187 -11.81 -5.74 -16.94
C VAL A 187 -12.09 -7.13 -17.50
N ILE A 188 -12.03 -8.18 -16.68
CA ILE A 188 -12.31 -9.54 -17.16
C ILE A 188 -13.79 -9.71 -17.50
N THR A 189 -14.70 -9.27 -16.63
CA THR A 189 -16.14 -9.47 -16.84
C THR A 189 -16.68 -8.72 -18.03
N ASP A 190 -16.09 -7.59 -18.42
CA ASP A 190 -16.46 -6.85 -19.64
C ASP A 190 -16.04 -7.58 -20.93
N HIS A 191 -15.21 -8.64 -20.82
CA HIS A 191 -14.73 -9.45 -21.95
C HIS A 191 -15.23 -10.90 -21.92
N LEU A 192 -16.06 -11.26 -20.93
CA LEU A 192 -16.66 -12.60 -20.89
C LEU A 192 -17.65 -12.79 -22.05
N PRO A 193 -17.76 -14.01 -22.58
CA PRO A 193 -18.82 -14.36 -23.55
C PRO A 193 -20.22 -14.04 -23.03
N GLU A 194 -21.14 -13.71 -23.93
CA GLU A 194 -22.55 -13.48 -23.59
C GLU A 194 -23.14 -14.71 -22.86
N GLY A 195 -23.81 -14.45 -21.74
CA GLY A 195 -24.44 -15.49 -20.92
C GLY A 195 -23.52 -16.11 -19.86
N GLN A 196 -22.22 -15.82 -19.86
CA GLN A 196 -21.34 -16.28 -18.78
C GLN A 196 -21.56 -15.43 -17.51
N PRO A 197 -21.77 -16.06 -16.32
CA PRO A 197 -22.04 -15.33 -15.10
C PRO A 197 -20.79 -14.57 -14.62
N SER A 198 -20.94 -13.30 -14.30
CA SER A 198 -19.84 -12.43 -13.86
C SER A 198 -19.39 -12.66 -12.40
N ASN A 199 -20.16 -13.41 -11.62
CA ASN A 199 -19.82 -13.86 -10.25
C ASN A 199 -19.27 -12.77 -9.29
N TRP A 200 -19.82 -11.56 -9.35
CA TRP A 200 -19.35 -10.40 -8.57
C TRP A 200 -19.25 -10.64 -7.06
N TRP A 201 -20.00 -11.58 -6.51
CA TRP A 201 -19.87 -11.94 -5.11
C TRP A 201 -18.46 -12.41 -4.74
N GLN A 202 -17.76 -13.09 -5.65
CA GLN A 202 -16.38 -13.53 -5.44
C GLN A 202 -15.42 -12.32 -5.40
N ALA A 203 -15.62 -11.34 -6.29
CA ALA A 203 -14.88 -10.07 -6.26
C ALA A 203 -15.09 -9.34 -4.93
N ILE A 204 -16.33 -9.29 -4.43
CA ILE A 204 -16.66 -8.68 -3.14
C ILE A 204 -15.96 -9.43 -2.00
N VAL A 205 -15.94 -10.76 -2.01
CA VAL A 205 -15.24 -11.55 -0.98
C VAL A 205 -13.73 -11.30 -1.04
N LEU A 206 -13.12 -11.28 -2.22
CA LEU A 206 -11.70 -10.94 -2.39
C LEU A 206 -11.39 -9.51 -1.89
N PHE A 207 -12.25 -8.56 -2.18
CA PHE A 207 -12.18 -7.21 -1.64
C PHE A 207 -12.22 -7.24 -0.10
N LEU A 208 -13.16 -7.98 0.50
CA LEU A 208 -13.32 -8.08 1.95
C LEU A 208 -12.13 -8.78 2.63
N ILE A 209 -11.49 -9.76 1.98
CA ILE A 209 -10.26 -10.39 2.48
C ILE A 209 -9.19 -9.32 2.70
N ILE A 210 -8.92 -8.47 1.69
CA ILE A 210 -7.93 -7.40 1.79
C ILE A 210 -8.39 -6.31 2.76
N PHE A 211 -9.67 -5.98 2.77
CA PHE A 211 -10.25 -4.97 3.66
C PHE A 211 -10.04 -5.34 5.14
N PHE A 212 -10.39 -6.56 5.53
CA PHE A 212 -10.21 -7.02 6.91
C PHE A 212 -8.75 -7.34 7.24
N TRP A 213 -7.91 -7.67 6.24
CA TRP A 213 -6.47 -7.85 6.40
C TRP A 213 -5.73 -6.52 6.67
N THR A 214 -6.21 -5.40 6.13
CA THR A 214 -5.54 -4.10 6.24
C THR A 214 -5.34 -3.62 7.69
N PRO A 215 -6.33 -3.70 8.60
CA PRO A 215 -6.14 -3.27 9.99
C PRO A 215 -5.07 -4.06 10.75
N PRO A 216 -5.08 -5.39 10.84
CA PRO A 216 -4.05 -6.14 11.56
C PRO A 216 -2.64 -5.90 10.99
N HIS A 217 -2.51 -5.81 9.67
CA HIS A 217 -1.27 -5.47 9.00
C HIS A 217 -0.76 -4.07 9.40
N THR A 218 -1.60 -3.06 9.19
CA THR A 218 -1.20 -1.66 9.38
C THR A 218 -1.03 -1.30 10.87
N TRP A 219 -1.88 -1.81 11.76
CA TRP A 219 -1.75 -1.53 13.19
C TRP A 219 -0.51 -2.20 13.80
N ALA A 220 -0.11 -3.38 13.33
CA ALA A 220 1.15 -3.99 13.72
C ALA A 220 2.36 -3.11 13.35
N LEU A 221 2.35 -2.50 12.15
CA LEU A 221 3.35 -1.52 11.75
C LEU A 221 3.26 -0.24 12.58
N ALA A 222 2.05 0.28 12.81
CA ALA A 222 1.80 1.51 13.54
C ALA A 222 2.23 1.43 15.02
N MET A 223 2.18 0.24 15.64
CA MET A 223 2.75 0.02 16.98
C MET A 223 4.25 0.34 17.03
N ARG A 224 4.99 0.05 15.96
CA ARG A 224 6.43 0.38 15.83
C ARG A 224 6.67 1.89 15.67
N TYR A 225 5.79 2.59 14.98
CA TYR A 225 5.93 4.02 14.65
C TYR A 225 4.98 4.91 15.47
N LYS A 226 4.59 4.45 16.66
CA LYS A 226 3.61 5.14 17.53
C LYS A 226 4.01 6.60 17.79
N GLU A 227 5.27 6.84 18.16
CA GLU A 227 5.75 8.18 18.50
C GLU A 227 5.79 9.13 17.30
N ASP A 228 6.12 8.64 16.09
CA ASP A 228 6.09 9.44 14.87
C ASP A 228 4.65 9.90 14.54
N TYR A 229 3.66 8.99 14.69
CA TYR A 229 2.26 9.34 14.48
C TYR A 229 1.75 10.33 15.52
N LYS A 230 2.16 10.16 16.78
CA LYS A 230 1.82 11.08 17.87
C LYS A 230 2.40 12.47 17.61
N ALA A 231 3.67 12.58 17.22
CA ALA A 231 4.32 13.84 16.89
C ALA A 231 3.65 14.58 15.72
N ALA A 232 3.12 13.83 14.74
CA ALA A 232 2.40 14.39 13.60
C ALA A 232 0.91 14.69 13.87
N GLY A 233 0.42 14.46 15.10
CA GLY A 233 -0.99 14.65 15.47
C GLY A 233 -1.96 13.71 14.76
N VAL A 234 -1.48 12.57 14.21
CA VAL A 234 -2.32 11.59 13.53
C VAL A 234 -2.84 10.58 14.54
N PRO A 235 -4.17 10.45 14.76
CA PRO A 235 -4.76 9.60 15.77
C PRO A 235 -4.81 8.12 15.34
N MET A 236 -3.63 7.53 15.04
CA MET A 236 -3.57 6.09 14.77
C MET A 236 -3.96 5.30 16.00
N LEU A 237 -4.60 4.13 15.79
CA LEU A 237 -5.11 3.32 16.90
C LEU A 237 -4.10 3.09 18.03
N PRO A 238 -2.81 2.75 17.77
CA PRO A 238 -1.83 2.60 18.85
C PRO A 238 -1.49 3.90 19.61
N VAL A 239 -1.81 5.08 19.05
CA VAL A 239 -1.61 6.37 19.72
C VAL A 239 -2.67 6.63 20.78
N VAL A 240 -3.92 6.24 20.49
CA VAL A 240 -5.12 6.57 21.30
C VAL A 240 -5.62 5.41 22.14
N MET A 241 -5.00 4.24 22.03
CA MET A 241 -5.43 3.02 22.73
C MET A 241 -4.25 2.28 23.36
N SER A 242 -4.52 1.53 24.43
CA SER A 242 -3.54 0.66 25.09
C SER A 242 -3.07 -0.46 24.15
N ALA A 243 -1.85 -0.97 24.37
CA ALA A 243 -1.30 -2.06 23.56
C ALA A 243 -2.19 -3.32 23.58
N GLU A 244 -2.81 -3.63 24.72
CA GLU A 244 -3.77 -4.74 24.85
C GLU A 244 -5.00 -4.52 23.96
N GLY A 245 -5.58 -3.30 24.00
CA GLY A 245 -6.73 -2.96 23.20
C GLY A 245 -6.44 -3.04 21.69
N VAL A 246 -5.23 -2.61 21.28
CA VAL A 246 -4.77 -2.71 19.88
C VAL A 246 -4.62 -4.16 19.47
N THR A 247 -3.91 -4.99 20.25
CA THR A 247 -3.65 -6.39 19.88
C THR A 247 -4.92 -7.23 19.87
N ARG A 248 -5.88 -6.98 20.77
CA ARG A 248 -7.21 -7.62 20.73
C ARG A 248 -7.95 -7.31 19.44
N ARG A 249 -7.90 -6.05 18.96
CA ARG A 249 -8.51 -5.67 17.67
C ARG A 249 -7.77 -6.28 16.48
N ILE A 250 -6.44 -6.36 16.54
CA ILE A 250 -5.63 -7.09 15.54
C ILE A 250 -6.12 -8.53 15.43
N THR A 251 -6.28 -9.23 16.56
CA THR A 251 -6.77 -10.61 16.59
C THR A 251 -8.18 -10.74 16.01
N LEU A 252 -9.10 -9.83 16.37
CA LEU A 252 -10.47 -9.83 15.85
C LEU A 252 -10.51 -9.67 14.33
N TYR A 253 -9.76 -8.70 13.77
CA TYR A 253 -9.72 -8.47 12.33
C TYR A 253 -8.96 -9.60 11.60
N THR A 254 -7.99 -10.26 12.24
CA THR A 254 -7.37 -11.48 11.71
C THR A 254 -8.38 -12.61 11.54
N TRP A 255 -9.25 -12.82 12.54
CA TRP A 255 -10.36 -13.78 12.42
C TRP A 255 -11.32 -13.41 11.29
N ALA A 256 -11.72 -12.15 11.18
CA ALA A 256 -12.58 -11.69 10.09
C ALA A 256 -11.94 -11.94 8.72
N THR A 257 -10.63 -11.66 8.57
CA THR A 257 -9.88 -11.94 7.34
C THR A 257 -9.93 -13.42 6.96
N VAL A 258 -9.63 -14.31 7.91
CA VAL A 258 -9.56 -15.76 7.66
C VAL A 258 -10.96 -16.31 7.37
N LEU A 259 -12.00 -15.83 8.08
CA LEU A 259 -13.38 -16.22 7.79
C LEU A 259 -13.79 -15.81 6.37
N CYS A 260 -13.47 -14.58 5.93
CA CYS A 260 -13.71 -14.16 4.54
C CYS A 260 -12.97 -15.05 3.54
N THR A 261 -11.72 -15.47 3.86
CA THR A 261 -10.97 -16.40 3.02
C THR A 261 -11.69 -17.73 2.87
N PHE A 262 -12.32 -18.22 3.94
CA PHE A 262 -13.10 -19.47 3.90
C PHE A 262 -14.39 -19.34 3.09
N VAL A 263 -15.03 -18.15 3.07
CA VAL A 263 -16.24 -17.93 2.26
C VAL A 263 -15.98 -18.14 0.78
N LEU A 264 -14.75 -17.95 0.29
CA LEU A 264 -14.40 -18.16 -1.12
C LEU A 264 -14.12 -19.64 -1.46
N ILE A 265 -13.92 -20.53 -0.47
CA ILE A 265 -13.59 -21.94 -0.68
C ILE A 265 -14.54 -22.66 -1.65
N PRO A 266 -15.88 -22.51 -1.57
CA PRO A 266 -16.79 -23.17 -2.50
C PRO A 266 -16.59 -22.79 -3.97
N ALA A 267 -16.11 -21.56 -4.24
CA ALA A 267 -15.87 -21.05 -5.60
C ALA A 267 -14.47 -21.35 -6.14
N ALA A 268 -13.64 -22.06 -5.37
CA ALA A 268 -12.29 -22.45 -5.73
C ALA A 268 -12.12 -23.97 -5.56
N GLY A 269 -10.99 -24.50 -5.96
CA GLY A 269 -10.66 -25.92 -5.81
C GLY A 269 -9.90 -26.20 -4.51
N TRP A 270 -9.41 -27.44 -4.42
CA TRP A 270 -8.77 -27.95 -3.20
C TRP A 270 -7.42 -27.31 -2.87
N ILE A 271 -6.67 -26.81 -3.88
CA ILE A 271 -5.37 -26.12 -3.65
C ILE A 271 -5.60 -24.84 -2.86
N TYR A 272 -6.60 -24.04 -3.30
CA TYR A 272 -7.00 -22.86 -2.55
C TYR A 272 -7.50 -23.21 -1.15
N ALA A 273 -8.36 -24.22 -1.02
CA ALA A 273 -8.91 -24.62 0.28
C ALA A 273 -7.81 -25.04 1.27
N ALA A 274 -6.85 -25.84 0.82
CA ALA A 274 -5.71 -26.25 1.66
C ALA A 274 -4.85 -25.06 2.08
N GLY A 275 -4.57 -24.14 1.14
CA GLY A 275 -3.84 -22.90 1.41
C GLY A 275 -4.59 -21.99 2.39
N ALA A 276 -5.88 -21.76 2.17
CA ALA A 276 -6.74 -20.94 3.02
C ALA A 276 -6.78 -21.45 4.46
N ILE A 277 -6.94 -22.76 4.66
CA ILE A 277 -6.97 -23.39 5.98
C ILE A 277 -5.59 -23.33 6.64
N GLY A 278 -4.53 -23.79 5.96
CA GLY A 278 -3.20 -23.88 6.53
C GLY A 278 -2.63 -22.52 6.92
N PHE A 279 -2.62 -21.57 5.99
CA PHE A 279 -2.13 -20.21 6.24
C PHE A 279 -3.08 -19.40 7.12
N GLY A 280 -4.39 -19.66 7.07
CA GLY A 280 -5.37 -19.04 7.96
C GLY A 280 -5.13 -19.40 9.42
N VAL A 281 -5.00 -20.68 9.73
CA VAL A 281 -4.67 -21.15 11.09
C VAL A 281 -3.34 -20.54 11.56
N TRP A 282 -2.33 -20.54 10.70
CA TRP A 282 -1.03 -19.95 11.03
C TRP A 282 -1.14 -18.46 11.36
N PHE A 283 -1.89 -17.67 10.58
CA PHE A 283 -2.07 -16.23 10.81
C PHE A 283 -2.82 -15.96 12.13
N ILE A 284 -3.89 -16.72 12.42
CA ILE A 284 -4.63 -16.65 13.68
C ILE A 284 -3.71 -16.94 14.88
N VAL A 285 -2.91 -18.03 14.80
CA VAL A 285 -1.96 -18.37 15.87
C VAL A 285 -0.95 -17.24 16.12
N MET A 286 -0.46 -16.59 15.06
CA MET A 286 0.48 -15.49 15.20
C MET A 286 -0.16 -14.24 15.84
N ALA A 287 -1.40 -13.92 15.51
CA ALA A 287 -2.13 -12.82 16.12
C ALA A 287 -2.38 -13.07 17.61
N HIS A 288 -2.83 -14.28 17.97
CA HIS A 288 -3.02 -14.67 19.37
C HIS A 288 -1.71 -14.69 20.17
N ARG A 289 -0.59 -15.11 19.58
CA ARG A 289 0.74 -15.05 20.24
C ARG A 289 1.16 -13.62 20.53
N LEU A 290 0.90 -12.68 19.62
CA LEU A 290 1.17 -11.25 19.85
C LEU A 290 0.31 -10.72 21.00
N GLU A 291 -1.00 -10.97 20.98
CA GLU A 291 -1.93 -10.56 22.02
C GLU A 291 -1.56 -11.14 23.39
N ALA A 292 -1.32 -12.45 23.46
CA ALA A 292 -0.94 -13.12 24.70
C ALA A 292 0.42 -12.62 25.25
N GLY A 293 1.37 -12.27 24.37
CA GLY A 293 2.63 -11.66 24.77
C GLY A 293 2.44 -10.31 25.46
N VAL A 294 1.63 -9.43 24.84
CA VAL A 294 1.31 -8.11 25.41
C VAL A 294 0.57 -8.24 26.74
N ARG A 295 -0.43 -9.12 26.85
CA ARG A 295 -1.17 -9.36 28.12
C ARG A 295 -0.29 -9.87 29.25
N ARG A 296 0.78 -10.62 28.93
CA ARG A 296 1.75 -11.13 29.93
C ARG A 296 2.86 -10.12 30.24
N GLY A 297 2.86 -8.94 29.63
CA GLY A 297 3.92 -7.93 29.79
C GLY A 297 5.29 -8.33 29.22
N VAL A 298 5.31 -9.33 28.31
CA VAL A 298 6.56 -9.77 27.66
C VAL A 298 6.87 -8.85 26.49
N GLU A 299 8.15 -8.59 26.24
CA GLU A 299 8.56 -7.85 25.06
C GLU A 299 8.10 -8.56 23.77
N VAL A 300 7.33 -7.87 22.96
CA VAL A 300 6.78 -8.38 21.70
C VAL A 300 7.38 -7.65 20.51
N LYS A 301 7.37 -8.31 19.35
CA LYS A 301 7.86 -7.76 18.09
C LYS A 301 6.69 -7.60 17.08
N PRO A 302 5.88 -6.50 17.17
CA PRO A 302 4.73 -6.32 16.28
C PRO A 302 5.10 -6.33 14.79
N LEU A 303 6.30 -5.83 14.44
CA LEU A 303 6.83 -5.84 13.08
C LEU A 303 6.92 -7.26 12.49
N LYS A 304 7.09 -8.30 13.34
CA LYS A 304 7.04 -9.69 12.88
C LYS A 304 5.65 -10.05 12.34
N LEU A 305 4.58 -9.63 13.02
CA LEU A 305 3.21 -9.87 12.54
C LEU A 305 2.93 -9.08 11.24
N PHE A 306 3.45 -7.85 11.11
CA PHE A 306 3.37 -7.07 9.87
C PHE A 306 3.96 -7.84 8.68
N ILE A 307 5.16 -8.42 8.81
CA ILE A 307 5.80 -9.22 7.74
C ILE A 307 4.99 -10.49 7.47
N LEU A 308 4.59 -11.20 8.53
CA LEU A 308 3.86 -12.47 8.41
C LEU A 308 2.47 -12.31 7.80
N SER A 309 1.81 -11.17 8.03
CA SER A 309 0.53 -10.87 7.39
C SER A 309 0.64 -10.69 5.87
N ASN A 310 1.76 -10.13 5.37
CA ASN A 310 2.05 -10.10 3.92
C ASN A 310 2.24 -11.52 3.38
N ASN A 311 3.00 -12.37 4.09
CA ASN A 311 3.24 -13.75 3.66
C ASN A 311 1.93 -14.55 3.62
N TYR A 312 1.04 -14.34 4.59
CA TYR A 312 -0.30 -14.94 4.59
C TYR A 312 -1.09 -14.55 3.33
N LEU A 313 -1.22 -13.25 3.07
CA LEU A 313 -1.99 -12.77 1.93
C LEU A 313 -1.40 -13.26 0.60
N ALA A 314 -0.07 -13.18 0.46
CA ALA A 314 0.63 -13.68 -0.72
C ALA A 314 0.41 -15.19 -0.93
N ALA A 315 0.54 -16.00 0.12
CA ALA A 315 0.37 -17.44 0.02
C ALA A 315 -1.06 -17.84 -0.35
N VAL A 316 -2.07 -17.19 0.23
CA VAL A 316 -3.48 -17.42 -0.10
C VAL A 316 -3.78 -17.03 -1.55
N PHE A 317 -3.29 -15.88 -2.01
CA PHE A 317 -3.51 -15.42 -3.38
C PHE A 317 -2.71 -16.22 -4.41
N VAL A 318 -1.51 -16.70 -4.07
CA VAL A 318 -0.76 -17.64 -4.93
C VAL A 318 -1.50 -18.98 -5.03
N ALA A 319 -2.02 -19.52 -3.93
CA ALA A 319 -2.83 -20.73 -3.94
C ALA A 319 -4.08 -20.56 -4.82
N LEU A 320 -4.77 -19.41 -4.73
CA LEU A 320 -5.91 -19.09 -5.57
C LEU A 320 -5.52 -19.00 -7.05
N SER A 321 -4.38 -18.37 -7.35
CA SER A 321 -3.89 -18.24 -8.73
C SER A 321 -3.55 -19.58 -9.36
N ILE A 322 -2.85 -20.45 -8.62
CA ILE A 322 -2.51 -21.80 -9.08
C ILE A 322 -3.79 -22.60 -9.36
N ASP A 323 -4.72 -22.56 -8.41
CA ASP A 323 -5.99 -23.26 -8.48
C ASP A 323 -6.83 -22.78 -9.70
N ALA A 324 -6.89 -21.46 -9.92
CA ALA A 324 -7.60 -20.88 -11.04
C ALA A 324 -6.95 -21.18 -12.41
N VAL A 325 -5.62 -21.06 -12.51
CA VAL A 325 -4.88 -21.35 -13.77
C VAL A 325 -4.98 -22.81 -14.18
N LEU A 326 -4.94 -23.73 -13.22
CA LEU A 326 -5.12 -25.16 -13.49
C LEU A 326 -6.56 -25.53 -13.88
N GLY A 327 -7.51 -24.60 -13.76
CA GLY A 327 -8.92 -24.84 -14.09
C GLY A 327 -9.54 -25.99 -13.27
N LEU A 328 -9.06 -26.20 -12.04
CA LEU A 328 -9.57 -27.27 -11.19
C LEU A 328 -11.07 -27.08 -10.91
N GLU A 329 -11.80 -28.19 -10.82
CA GLU A 329 -13.20 -28.14 -10.43
C GLU A 329 -13.37 -27.43 -9.10
N THR A 330 -14.38 -26.56 -9.03
CA THR A 330 -14.72 -25.87 -7.78
C THR A 330 -15.30 -26.89 -6.79
N LEU A 331 -15.05 -26.68 -5.51
CA LEU A 331 -15.59 -27.59 -4.49
C LEU A 331 -17.12 -27.63 -4.50
N SER A 332 -17.80 -26.52 -4.83
CA SER A 332 -19.26 -26.51 -5.00
C SER A 332 -19.71 -27.40 -6.16
N ALA A 333 -19.01 -27.43 -7.28
CA ALA A 333 -19.30 -28.31 -8.40
C ALA A 333 -19.03 -29.78 -8.05
N ALA A 334 -17.89 -30.04 -7.41
CA ALA A 334 -17.54 -31.39 -6.97
C ALA A 334 -18.57 -31.97 -5.99
N PHE A 335 -19.08 -31.17 -5.04
CA PHE A 335 -20.11 -31.61 -4.07
C PHE A 335 -21.52 -31.69 -4.68
N SER A 336 -21.82 -31.00 -5.80
CA SER A 336 -23.12 -31.10 -6.49
C SER A 336 -23.27 -32.40 -7.29
N LEU A 337 -22.20 -33.18 -7.47
CA LEU A 337 -22.18 -34.47 -8.13
C LEU A 337 -22.54 -35.64 -7.18
N PHE A 338 -22.67 -35.40 -5.87
CA PHE A 338 -23.11 -36.33 -4.84
C PHE A 338 -24.47 -35.93 -4.25
#